data_aa8bc1766081eb900cdb3ad90f803a19
#
_entry.id   aa8bc1766081eb900cdb3ad90f803a19
#
_cell.length_a   1.000
_cell.length_b   1.000
_cell.length_c   1.000
_cell.angle_alpha   90.00
_cell.angle_beta   90.00
_cell.angle_gamma   90.00
#
_symmetry.space_group_name_H-M   'P 1'
#
loop_
_entity.id
_entity.type
_entity.pdbx_description
1 polymer ?
#
loop_
_entity_poly.entity_id
_entity_poly.type
_entity_poly.pdbx_seq_one_letter_code
_entity_poly.pdbx_strand_id
1 'polypeptide(L)'
;MNMTELTVKQLAQALDRKEVSAREAAEAYLRAIEEKDAAVGAYLTVTRELALKQADLVDEKRARGEKLPALAGVPCGIKDNICTKGTTTTCASKMRENFVQPYDAAVMEKLQGQEAVMLGKLNMDEFAMGSSTENSYYKVTHNPRNLGCVPGGSSGGSAAAVAAGEAAFALGSDTGGSIRQPAAFCGVVGMKPTYGLVSRYGLVAFASSLDQIGPLTKDVYDNAMVLETICGHDGRDSTSLPDSKLDLLGNIEGGVKGMRFALPKEYFSEALNPEIAAAIRAAAHRLETLGAQVDEVSIRELEYALPAYYVISSAEASSNLARFDGVKYGFRAQNVKEIHDLYKETRTQGFGPEVKRRIMLGSFVLSAGYYDAYYKKALQVRTLLKNAFDQVFAGYDAILAPVAPTTAYRIGEKTKDPLEMYLGDVYTVPVNIAGLPALSLPCGTDSQGLPIGMQLIGKAYSEPTLYRAGFAFEQEGGAEA
;
A
#
# COMPACT_ATOMS: atom_id res chain seq x y z
N MET A 1 -22.71 -20.42 -0.08
CA MET A 1 -21.30 -20.02 -0.30
C MET A 1 -21.13 -18.64 0.33
N ASN A 2 -20.16 -18.46 1.23
CA ASN A 2 -19.85 -17.13 1.75
C ASN A 2 -18.89 -16.42 0.78
N MET A 3 -19.43 -15.56 -0.10
CA MET A 3 -18.67 -14.91 -1.16
C MET A 3 -17.57 -13.97 -0.62
N THR A 4 -17.75 -13.40 0.57
CA THR A 4 -16.77 -12.47 1.16
C THR A 4 -15.54 -13.18 1.74
N GLU A 5 -15.57 -14.49 1.90
CA GLU A 5 -14.42 -15.31 2.30
C GLU A 5 -13.61 -15.84 1.12
N LEU A 6 -14.20 -15.89 -0.08
CA LEU A 6 -13.50 -16.34 -1.28
C LEU A 6 -12.30 -15.45 -1.61
N THR A 7 -11.25 -16.08 -2.18
CA THR A 7 -10.15 -15.34 -2.82
C THR A 7 -10.63 -14.72 -4.13
N VAL A 8 -9.90 -13.79 -4.72
CA VAL A 8 -10.23 -13.20 -6.02
C VAL A 8 -10.34 -14.29 -7.10
N LYS A 9 -9.36 -15.22 -7.12
CA LYS A 9 -9.34 -16.36 -8.03
C LYS A 9 -10.60 -17.25 -7.89
N GLN A 10 -10.95 -17.59 -6.65
CA GLN A 10 -12.12 -18.43 -6.38
C GLN A 10 -13.42 -17.72 -6.79
N LEU A 11 -13.55 -16.43 -6.47
CA LEU A 11 -14.72 -15.65 -6.84
C LEU A 11 -14.83 -15.50 -8.36
N ALA A 12 -13.73 -15.18 -9.06
CA ALA A 12 -13.69 -15.10 -10.51
C ALA A 12 -14.12 -16.43 -11.17
N GLN A 13 -13.65 -17.57 -10.64
CA GLN A 13 -14.06 -18.89 -11.12
C GLN A 13 -15.56 -19.17 -10.89
N ALA A 14 -16.10 -18.79 -9.72
CA ALA A 14 -17.54 -18.96 -9.44
C ALA A 14 -18.40 -18.10 -10.38
N LEU A 15 -17.96 -16.86 -10.66
CA LEU A 15 -18.59 -15.97 -11.64
C LEU A 15 -18.55 -16.58 -13.05
N ASP A 16 -17.42 -17.12 -13.49
CA ASP A 16 -17.27 -17.73 -14.82
C ASP A 16 -18.10 -18.99 -15.00
N ARG A 17 -18.23 -19.80 -13.94
CA ARG A 17 -19.10 -20.99 -13.93
C ARG A 17 -20.59 -20.66 -13.77
N LYS A 18 -20.93 -19.37 -13.61
CA LYS A 18 -22.30 -18.90 -13.35
C LYS A 18 -22.89 -19.48 -12.06
N GLU A 19 -22.07 -19.83 -11.09
CA GLU A 19 -22.48 -20.28 -9.76
C GLU A 19 -23.02 -19.11 -8.93
N VAL A 20 -22.53 -17.90 -9.23
CA VAL A 20 -22.97 -16.61 -8.68
C VAL A 20 -22.96 -15.56 -9.79
N SER A 21 -23.83 -14.55 -9.70
CA SER A 21 -23.80 -13.39 -10.57
C SER A 21 -22.88 -12.29 -10.00
N ALA A 22 -22.42 -11.36 -10.85
CA ALA A 22 -21.66 -10.20 -10.41
C ALA A 22 -22.50 -9.31 -9.49
N ARG A 23 -23.81 -9.23 -9.72
CA ARG A 23 -24.73 -8.51 -8.85
C ARG A 23 -24.82 -9.13 -7.47
N GLU A 24 -24.98 -10.46 -7.37
CA GLU A 24 -25.01 -11.17 -6.07
C GLU A 24 -23.69 -10.98 -5.31
N ALA A 25 -22.55 -11.04 -6.01
CA ALA A 25 -21.25 -10.76 -5.41
C ALA A 25 -21.15 -9.32 -4.89
N ALA A 26 -21.50 -8.31 -5.70
CA ALA A 26 -21.49 -6.91 -5.29
C ALA A 26 -22.40 -6.67 -4.08
N GLU A 27 -23.63 -7.24 -4.08
CA GLU A 27 -24.58 -7.12 -2.97
C GLU A 27 -24.07 -7.79 -1.68
N ALA A 28 -23.35 -8.93 -1.80
CA ALA A 28 -22.76 -9.60 -0.64
C ALA A 28 -21.68 -8.74 0.04
N TYR A 29 -20.78 -8.12 -0.74
CA TYR A 29 -19.77 -7.21 -0.20
C TYR A 29 -20.37 -5.91 0.31
N LEU A 30 -21.37 -5.35 -0.35
CA LEU A 30 -22.10 -4.16 0.14
C LEU A 30 -22.81 -4.43 1.47
N ARG A 31 -23.40 -5.61 1.67
CA ARG A 31 -23.96 -6.03 2.97
C ARG A 31 -22.84 -6.17 4.02
N ALA A 32 -21.70 -6.77 3.67
CA ALA A 32 -20.58 -6.88 4.60
C ALA A 32 -20.09 -5.50 5.07
N ILE A 33 -20.04 -4.51 4.18
CA ILE A 33 -19.74 -3.11 4.53
C ILE A 33 -20.80 -2.54 5.49
N GLU A 34 -22.10 -2.71 5.19
CA GLU A 34 -23.19 -2.23 6.03
C GLU A 34 -23.17 -2.83 7.45
N GLU A 35 -22.75 -4.11 7.57
CA GLU A 35 -22.70 -4.83 8.84
C GLU A 35 -21.45 -4.53 9.67
N LYS A 36 -20.29 -4.32 9.03
CA LYS A 36 -18.99 -4.30 9.69
C LYS A 36 -18.32 -2.93 9.71
N ASP A 37 -18.48 -2.10 8.67
CA ASP A 37 -17.68 -0.87 8.53
C ASP A 37 -18.01 0.18 9.60
N ALA A 38 -19.16 0.11 10.26
CA ALA A 38 -19.44 0.93 11.44
C ALA A 38 -18.43 0.73 12.58
N ALA A 39 -17.85 -0.49 12.71
CA ALA A 39 -16.82 -0.83 13.68
C ALA A 39 -15.41 -0.70 13.11
N VAL A 40 -15.21 -1.04 11.83
CA VAL A 40 -13.91 -1.03 11.16
C VAL A 40 -13.52 0.37 10.69
N GLY A 41 -14.44 1.08 10.05
CA GLY A 41 -14.19 2.44 9.53
C GLY A 41 -13.27 2.47 8.31
N ALA A 42 -13.31 1.44 7.47
CA ALA A 42 -12.45 1.34 6.29
C ALA A 42 -12.87 2.25 5.13
N TYR A 43 -14.17 2.53 4.96
CA TYR A 43 -14.70 3.31 3.84
C TYR A 43 -14.95 4.77 4.20
N LEU A 44 -14.50 5.71 3.36
CA LEU A 44 -14.91 7.13 3.39
C LEU A 44 -16.14 7.38 2.52
N THR A 45 -16.24 6.67 1.40
CA THR A 45 -17.35 6.78 0.46
C THR A 45 -17.69 5.37 -0.07
N VAL A 46 -18.93 4.95 0.07
CA VAL A 46 -19.46 3.73 -0.55
C VAL A 46 -20.21 4.11 -1.81
N THR A 47 -19.84 3.50 -2.95
CA THR A 47 -20.42 3.80 -4.28
C THR A 47 -21.44 2.75 -4.72
N ARG A 48 -22.45 2.49 -3.86
CA ARG A 48 -23.45 1.42 -4.03
C ARG A 48 -24.09 1.40 -5.42
N GLU A 49 -24.61 2.54 -5.87
CA GLU A 49 -25.31 2.63 -7.16
C GLU A 49 -24.36 2.33 -8.34
N LEU A 50 -23.13 2.86 -8.27
CA LEU A 50 -22.11 2.58 -9.28
C LEU A 50 -21.73 1.10 -9.29
N ALA A 51 -21.50 0.50 -8.12
CA ALA A 51 -21.15 -0.91 -7.98
C ALA A 51 -22.21 -1.82 -8.58
N LEU A 52 -23.48 -1.61 -8.23
CA LEU A 52 -24.59 -2.41 -8.77
C LEU A 52 -24.75 -2.25 -10.28
N LYS A 53 -24.62 -1.01 -10.79
CA LYS A 53 -24.64 -0.75 -12.23
C LYS A 53 -23.50 -1.46 -12.98
N GLN A 54 -22.28 -1.43 -12.43
CA GLN A 54 -21.14 -2.14 -13.02
C GLN A 54 -21.38 -3.65 -13.02
N ALA A 55 -21.89 -4.20 -11.92
CA ALA A 55 -22.22 -5.61 -11.80
C ALA A 55 -23.29 -6.05 -12.80
N ASP A 56 -24.37 -5.29 -12.94
CA ASP A 56 -25.44 -5.57 -13.92
C ASP A 56 -24.88 -5.60 -15.36
N LEU A 57 -24.01 -4.67 -15.73
CA LEU A 57 -23.37 -4.66 -17.06
C LEU A 57 -22.49 -5.90 -17.31
N VAL A 58 -21.78 -6.38 -16.29
CA VAL A 58 -21.01 -7.64 -16.38
C VAL A 58 -21.93 -8.83 -16.58
N ASP A 59 -23.01 -8.92 -15.82
CA ASP A 59 -23.98 -10.01 -15.92
C ASP A 59 -24.69 -10.03 -17.28
N GLU A 60 -25.04 -8.86 -17.85
CA GLU A 60 -25.58 -8.74 -19.20
C GLU A 60 -24.62 -9.26 -20.27
N LYS A 61 -23.33 -8.90 -20.19
CA LYS A 61 -22.30 -9.39 -21.13
C LYS A 61 -22.11 -10.91 -21.00
N ARG A 62 -22.07 -11.40 -19.77
CA ARG A 62 -21.95 -12.85 -19.48
C ARG A 62 -23.16 -13.64 -19.98
N ALA A 63 -24.37 -13.06 -19.90
CA ALA A 63 -25.58 -13.64 -20.46
C ALA A 63 -25.54 -13.74 -22.00
N ARG A 64 -24.90 -12.74 -22.67
CA ARG A 64 -24.69 -12.77 -24.13
C ARG A 64 -23.56 -13.72 -24.55
N GLY A 65 -22.85 -14.36 -23.60
CA GLY A 65 -21.74 -15.26 -23.91
C GLY A 65 -20.46 -14.57 -24.32
N GLU A 66 -20.29 -13.29 -23.98
CA GLU A 66 -19.05 -12.54 -24.24
C GLU A 66 -17.91 -13.13 -23.40
N LYS A 67 -16.70 -13.17 -23.97
CA LYS A 67 -15.49 -13.53 -23.21
C LYS A 67 -15.09 -12.34 -22.33
N LEU A 68 -15.17 -12.53 -21.03
CA LEU A 68 -14.86 -11.48 -20.05
C LEU A 68 -13.43 -11.59 -19.54
N PRO A 69 -12.82 -10.48 -19.11
CA PRO A 69 -11.50 -10.47 -18.48
C PRO A 69 -11.52 -11.08 -17.07
N ALA A 70 -10.33 -11.39 -16.54
CA ALA A 70 -10.16 -12.19 -15.32
C ALA A 70 -10.77 -11.56 -14.05
N LEU A 71 -10.86 -10.23 -13.96
CA LEU A 71 -11.44 -9.54 -12.79
C LEU A 71 -12.91 -9.11 -13.02
N ALA A 72 -13.57 -9.54 -14.11
CA ALA A 72 -14.93 -9.13 -14.43
C ALA A 72 -15.93 -9.52 -13.35
N GLY A 73 -16.54 -8.52 -12.74
CA GLY A 73 -17.51 -8.68 -11.66
C GLY A 73 -16.90 -8.82 -10.25
N VAL A 74 -15.56 -8.78 -10.11
CA VAL A 74 -14.89 -8.89 -8.80
C VAL A 74 -14.95 -7.55 -8.06
N PRO A 75 -15.51 -7.52 -6.80
CA PRO A 75 -15.63 -6.28 -6.03
C PRO A 75 -14.33 -5.81 -5.42
N CYS A 76 -14.01 -4.51 -5.58
CA CYS A 76 -12.77 -3.92 -5.08
C CYS A 76 -12.96 -2.59 -4.36
N GLY A 77 -12.00 -2.27 -3.46
CA GLY A 77 -11.90 -0.99 -2.78
C GLY A 77 -10.68 -0.17 -3.26
N ILE A 78 -10.82 1.15 -3.30
CA ILE A 78 -9.80 2.05 -3.87
C ILE A 78 -9.37 3.07 -2.82
N LYS A 79 -8.08 3.11 -2.47
CA LYS A 79 -7.52 4.11 -1.54
C LYS A 79 -7.88 5.53 -1.99
N ASP A 80 -8.21 6.39 -1.04
CA ASP A 80 -8.81 7.70 -1.33
C ASP A 80 -7.83 8.78 -1.85
N ASN A 81 -6.61 8.42 -2.19
CA ASN A 81 -5.68 9.26 -2.96
C ASN A 81 -5.55 8.86 -4.44
N ILE A 82 -6.27 7.82 -4.88
CA ILE A 82 -6.32 7.40 -6.29
C ILE A 82 -7.51 8.06 -6.94
N CYS A 83 -7.28 8.91 -7.95
CA CYS A 83 -8.31 9.66 -8.65
C CYS A 83 -9.29 8.74 -9.36
N THR A 84 -10.59 8.93 -9.05
CA THR A 84 -11.69 8.15 -9.62
C THR A 84 -12.74 9.10 -10.15
N LYS A 85 -12.93 9.13 -11.47
CA LYS A 85 -13.83 10.06 -12.15
C LYS A 85 -15.25 9.99 -11.61
N GLY A 86 -15.83 11.16 -11.36
CA GLY A 86 -17.21 11.28 -10.84
C GLY A 86 -17.37 10.90 -9.36
N THR A 87 -16.27 10.50 -8.69
CA THR A 87 -16.29 10.13 -7.26
C THR A 87 -15.45 11.12 -6.45
N THR A 88 -15.90 11.44 -5.25
CA THR A 88 -15.13 12.25 -4.32
C THR A 88 -13.81 11.57 -3.98
N THR A 89 -12.71 12.31 -4.06
CA THR A 89 -11.36 11.81 -3.72
C THR A 89 -10.70 12.85 -2.81
N THR A 90 -10.71 12.57 -1.52
CA THR A 90 -10.39 13.54 -0.47
C THR A 90 -8.96 13.47 0.04
N CYS A 91 -8.27 12.37 -0.18
CA CYS A 91 -6.99 12.04 0.48
C CYS A 91 -7.10 12.08 2.01
N ALA A 92 -8.27 11.73 2.54
CA ALA A 92 -8.64 11.81 3.97
C ALA A 92 -8.37 13.19 4.59
N SER A 93 -8.50 14.29 3.81
CA SER A 93 -8.20 15.66 4.19
C SER A 93 -9.39 16.59 3.98
N LYS A 94 -9.58 17.51 4.92
CA LYS A 94 -10.51 18.65 4.76
C LYS A 94 -10.17 19.48 3.52
N MET A 95 -8.90 19.54 3.14
CA MET A 95 -8.43 20.30 1.98
C MET A 95 -9.15 19.91 0.69
N ARG A 96 -9.64 18.65 0.59
CA ARG A 96 -10.33 18.12 -0.59
C ARG A 96 -11.72 17.55 -0.30
N GLU A 97 -12.33 17.90 0.82
CA GLU A 97 -13.57 17.27 1.32
C GLU A 97 -14.71 17.15 0.29
N ASN A 98 -14.84 18.11 -0.63
CA ASN A 98 -15.91 18.15 -1.62
C ASN A 98 -15.38 18.01 -3.06
N PHE A 99 -14.14 17.51 -3.25
CA PHE A 99 -13.53 17.48 -4.55
C PHE A 99 -13.90 16.21 -5.33
N VAL A 100 -14.80 16.34 -6.30
CA VAL A 100 -15.15 15.27 -7.24
C VAL A 100 -14.16 15.26 -8.39
N GLN A 101 -13.58 14.09 -8.68
CA GLN A 101 -12.54 13.96 -9.70
C GLN A 101 -13.10 14.08 -11.11
N PRO A 102 -12.48 14.90 -11.99
CA PRO A 102 -12.89 15.02 -13.40
C PRO A 102 -12.30 13.91 -14.30
N TYR A 103 -11.34 13.14 -13.84
CA TYR A 103 -10.65 12.09 -14.60
C TYR A 103 -10.28 10.89 -13.74
N ASP A 104 -10.00 9.76 -14.38
CA ASP A 104 -9.54 8.54 -13.75
C ASP A 104 -8.00 8.47 -13.67
N ALA A 105 -7.48 7.83 -12.63
CA ALA A 105 -6.10 7.39 -12.59
C ALA A 105 -5.88 6.25 -13.61
N ALA A 106 -4.65 6.08 -14.09
CA ALA A 106 -4.31 5.00 -15.02
C ALA A 106 -4.71 3.61 -14.50
N VAL A 107 -4.55 3.36 -13.22
CA VAL A 107 -4.97 2.09 -12.60
C VAL A 107 -6.48 1.91 -12.60
N MET A 108 -7.26 2.99 -12.51
CA MET A 108 -8.72 2.93 -12.59
C MET A 108 -9.19 2.62 -14.02
N GLU A 109 -8.56 3.20 -15.02
CA GLU A 109 -8.84 2.87 -16.43
C GLU A 109 -8.55 1.38 -16.71
N LYS A 110 -7.47 0.85 -16.16
CA LYS A 110 -7.13 -0.57 -16.29
C LYS A 110 -8.13 -1.48 -15.57
N LEU A 111 -8.54 -1.15 -14.33
CA LEU A 111 -9.57 -1.91 -13.61
C LEU A 111 -10.94 -1.86 -14.32
N GLN A 112 -11.31 -0.71 -14.90
CA GLN A 112 -12.50 -0.59 -15.72
C GLN A 112 -12.41 -1.46 -17.00
N GLY A 113 -11.24 -1.51 -17.64
CA GLY A 113 -10.97 -2.42 -18.75
C GLY A 113 -11.04 -3.90 -18.38
N GLN A 114 -10.86 -4.22 -17.10
CA GLN A 114 -11.07 -5.55 -16.53
C GLN A 114 -12.47 -5.77 -15.96
N GLU A 115 -13.34 -4.77 -16.06
CA GLU A 115 -14.74 -4.85 -15.60
C GLU A 115 -14.86 -5.19 -14.10
N ALA A 116 -13.88 -4.79 -13.30
CA ALA A 116 -13.93 -4.91 -11.84
C ALA A 116 -15.02 -3.98 -11.27
N VAL A 117 -15.65 -4.40 -10.18
CA VAL A 117 -16.75 -3.67 -9.53
C VAL A 117 -16.19 -2.81 -8.40
N MET A 118 -16.25 -1.49 -8.53
CA MET A 118 -15.77 -0.56 -7.50
C MET A 118 -16.82 -0.38 -6.40
N LEU A 119 -16.47 -0.78 -5.16
CA LEU A 119 -17.34 -0.63 -3.98
C LEU A 119 -17.27 0.75 -3.33
N GLY A 120 -16.09 1.42 -3.42
CA GLY A 120 -15.94 2.74 -2.81
C GLY A 120 -14.49 3.18 -2.60
N LYS A 121 -14.36 4.29 -1.83
CA LYS A 121 -13.09 4.93 -1.49
C LYS A 121 -12.72 4.63 -0.04
N LEU A 122 -11.49 4.17 0.15
CA LEU A 122 -10.98 3.64 1.41
C LEU A 122 -10.18 4.68 2.19
N ASN A 123 -10.40 4.68 3.51
CA ASN A 123 -9.75 5.59 4.44
C ASN A 123 -8.22 5.42 4.46
N MET A 124 -7.54 6.48 4.85
CA MET A 124 -6.08 6.56 4.84
C MET A 124 -5.59 7.64 5.80
N ASP A 125 -4.31 7.66 6.12
CA ASP A 125 -3.70 8.85 6.72
C ASP A 125 -3.73 10.03 5.74
N GLU A 126 -3.96 11.22 6.25
CA GLU A 126 -4.13 12.45 5.46
C GLU A 126 -2.96 12.65 4.47
N PHE A 127 -3.26 12.76 3.16
CA PHE A 127 -2.28 12.85 2.07
C PHE A 127 -1.18 11.76 2.10
N ALA A 128 -1.52 10.58 2.60
CA ALA A 128 -0.61 9.44 2.78
C ALA A 128 0.53 9.69 3.79
N MET A 129 0.38 10.66 4.70
CA MET A 129 1.35 11.03 5.73
C MET A 129 0.95 10.46 7.09
N GLY A 130 1.50 9.31 7.42
CA GLY A 130 1.25 8.56 8.65
C GLY A 130 1.46 7.07 8.43
N SER A 131 1.42 6.31 9.52
CA SER A 131 1.64 4.86 9.54
C SER A 131 0.60 4.12 10.39
N SER A 132 -0.58 4.74 10.64
CA SER A 132 -1.59 4.14 11.53
C SER A 132 -3.04 4.33 11.07
N THR A 133 -3.29 5.22 10.10
CA THR A 133 -4.63 5.66 9.65
C THR A 133 -5.43 6.37 10.78
N GLU A 134 -4.71 6.93 11.77
CA GLU A 134 -5.27 7.82 12.78
C GLU A 134 -5.28 9.29 12.35
N ASN A 135 -4.48 9.66 11.34
CA ASN A 135 -4.36 11.04 10.83
C ASN A 135 -5.43 11.40 9.80
N SER A 136 -6.49 10.60 9.64
CA SER A 136 -7.62 10.95 8.77
C SER A 136 -8.43 12.09 9.37
N TYR A 137 -8.83 13.06 8.53
CA TYR A 137 -9.76 14.13 8.93
C TYR A 137 -11.15 13.60 9.29
N TYR A 138 -11.57 12.47 8.72
CA TYR A 138 -12.95 11.98 8.83
C TYR A 138 -13.16 11.04 10.01
N LYS A 139 -12.35 10.01 10.14
CA LYS A 139 -12.49 8.99 11.18
C LYS A 139 -11.22 8.14 11.31
N VAL A 140 -11.07 7.48 12.43
CA VAL A 140 -10.03 6.46 12.62
C VAL A 140 -10.49 5.15 11.98
N THR A 141 -9.56 4.39 11.38
CA THR A 141 -9.81 3.02 10.96
C THR A 141 -9.28 2.07 12.03
N HIS A 142 -10.04 1.02 12.33
CA HIS A 142 -9.72 0.00 13.32
C HIS A 142 -9.23 -1.27 12.64
N ASN A 143 -8.32 -1.99 13.29
CA ASN A 143 -7.83 -3.26 12.78
C ASN A 143 -8.89 -4.36 12.96
N PRO A 144 -9.33 -5.06 11.89
CA PRO A 144 -10.34 -6.13 12.03
C PRO A 144 -9.89 -7.32 12.89
N ARG A 145 -8.58 -7.52 13.06
CA ARG A 145 -8.03 -8.58 13.93
C ARG A 145 -8.17 -8.22 15.42
N ASN A 146 -8.14 -6.93 15.73
CA ASN A 146 -8.41 -6.39 17.07
C ASN A 146 -8.85 -4.93 16.94
N LEU A 147 -10.13 -4.64 17.14
CA LEU A 147 -10.71 -3.31 16.98
C LEU A 147 -10.12 -2.24 17.94
N GLY A 148 -9.38 -2.64 18.96
CA GLY A 148 -8.63 -1.71 19.83
C GLY A 148 -7.29 -1.27 19.27
N CYS A 149 -6.85 -1.87 18.16
CA CYS A 149 -5.54 -1.62 17.54
C CYS A 149 -5.67 -0.87 16.20
N VAL A 150 -4.56 -0.25 15.79
CA VAL A 150 -4.42 0.41 14.48
C VAL A 150 -4.32 -0.63 13.36
N PRO A 151 -4.86 -0.37 12.16
CA PRO A 151 -4.71 -1.24 11.00
C PRO A 151 -3.34 -1.05 10.30
N GLY A 152 -2.52 -0.12 10.81
CA GLY A 152 -1.40 0.43 10.09
C GLY A 152 -1.79 1.53 9.09
N GLY A 153 -0.83 2.02 8.33
CA GLY A 153 -1.02 3.13 7.39
C GLY A 153 0.19 3.35 6.44
N SER A 154 -0.04 4.20 5.48
CA SER A 154 -1.22 5.05 5.29
C SER A 154 -2.39 4.37 4.55
N SER A 155 -2.26 3.12 4.05
CA SER A 155 -3.35 2.38 3.38
C SER A 155 -4.12 1.49 4.37
N GLY A 156 -4.38 1.97 5.60
CA GLY A 156 -5.03 1.18 6.64
C GLY A 156 -6.46 0.79 6.28
N GLY A 157 -7.24 1.68 5.66
CA GLY A 157 -8.57 1.33 5.15
C GLY A 157 -8.52 0.24 4.08
N SER A 158 -7.50 0.24 3.20
CA SER A 158 -7.34 -0.79 2.17
C SER A 158 -7.02 -2.17 2.77
N ALA A 159 -6.12 -2.23 3.74
CA ALA A 159 -5.80 -3.48 4.42
C ALA A 159 -6.98 -3.98 5.28
N ALA A 160 -7.62 -3.08 6.01
CA ALA A 160 -8.76 -3.41 6.87
C ALA A 160 -9.96 -3.92 6.08
N ALA A 161 -10.31 -3.29 4.94
CA ALA A 161 -11.41 -3.73 4.09
C ALA A 161 -11.21 -5.16 3.57
N VAL A 162 -9.99 -5.51 3.13
CA VAL A 162 -9.68 -6.88 2.68
C VAL A 162 -9.72 -7.85 3.85
N ALA A 163 -9.11 -7.52 4.99
CA ALA A 163 -9.08 -8.38 6.17
C ALA A 163 -10.46 -8.61 6.79
N ALA A 164 -11.38 -7.65 6.72
CA ALA A 164 -12.76 -7.73 7.19
C ALA A 164 -13.69 -8.47 6.19
N GLY A 165 -13.24 -8.74 4.96
CA GLY A 165 -14.09 -9.25 3.89
C GLY A 165 -15.06 -8.21 3.34
N GLU A 166 -14.72 -6.94 3.41
CA GLU A 166 -15.47 -5.81 2.84
C GLU A 166 -15.03 -5.46 1.40
N ALA A 167 -13.97 -6.06 0.93
CA ALA A 167 -13.51 -6.04 -0.45
C ALA A 167 -12.78 -7.35 -0.79
N ALA A 168 -12.90 -7.83 -2.03
CA ALA A 168 -12.15 -9.00 -2.47
C ALA A 168 -10.67 -8.67 -2.61
N PHE A 169 -10.37 -7.48 -3.14
CA PHE A 169 -9.04 -6.86 -3.14
C PHE A 169 -9.16 -5.34 -3.00
N ALA A 170 -8.05 -4.71 -2.68
CA ALA A 170 -7.97 -3.25 -2.64
C ALA A 170 -6.70 -2.73 -3.30
N LEU A 171 -6.75 -1.48 -3.80
CA LEU A 171 -5.55 -0.75 -4.17
C LEU A 171 -5.13 0.18 -3.03
N GLY A 172 -3.82 0.18 -2.76
CA GLY A 172 -3.15 1.10 -1.84
C GLY A 172 -2.08 1.93 -2.55
N SER A 173 -1.38 2.76 -1.77
CA SER A 173 -0.17 3.44 -2.21
C SER A 173 0.91 3.34 -1.14
N ASP A 174 2.17 3.23 -1.55
CA ASP A 174 3.33 3.02 -0.67
C ASP A 174 4.43 4.03 -1.03
N THR A 175 4.74 4.90 -0.09
CA THR A 175 5.80 5.91 -0.19
C THR A 175 6.97 5.58 0.73
N GLY A 176 6.68 4.92 1.86
CA GLY A 176 7.66 4.52 2.86
C GLY A 176 7.29 3.23 3.61
N GLY A 177 6.33 2.44 3.08
CA GLY A 177 5.81 1.24 3.73
C GLY A 177 4.28 1.15 3.72
N SER A 178 3.61 2.14 3.15
CA SER A 178 2.16 2.36 3.33
C SER A 178 1.23 1.35 2.65
N ILE A 179 1.74 0.32 1.99
CA ILE A 179 1.02 -0.91 1.59
C ILE A 179 1.46 -2.06 2.50
N ARG A 180 2.77 -2.22 2.66
CA ARG A 180 3.39 -3.39 3.31
C ARG A 180 3.13 -3.42 4.79
N GLN A 181 3.24 -2.30 5.49
CA GLN A 181 3.04 -2.24 6.94
C GLN A 181 1.56 -2.48 7.30
N PRO A 182 0.55 -1.82 6.70
CA PRO A 182 -0.84 -2.16 7.00
C PRO A 182 -1.22 -3.58 6.55
N ALA A 183 -0.63 -4.13 5.49
CA ALA A 183 -0.79 -5.54 5.13
C ALA A 183 -0.30 -6.47 6.25
N ALA A 184 0.89 -6.21 6.81
CA ALA A 184 1.44 -6.96 7.94
C ALA A 184 0.56 -6.88 9.19
N PHE A 185 0.05 -5.68 9.54
CA PHE A 185 -0.78 -5.47 10.73
C PHE A 185 -2.17 -6.09 10.63
N CYS A 186 -2.74 -6.15 9.43
CA CYS A 186 -4.07 -6.74 9.20
C CYS A 186 -4.01 -8.22 8.80
N GLY A 187 -2.83 -8.81 8.61
CA GLY A 187 -2.67 -10.20 8.20
C GLY A 187 -3.19 -10.47 6.79
N VAL A 188 -2.82 -9.61 5.84
CA VAL A 188 -3.11 -9.72 4.41
C VAL A 188 -1.83 -9.59 3.59
N VAL A 189 -1.90 -9.88 2.29
CA VAL A 189 -0.77 -9.74 1.37
C VAL A 189 -0.77 -8.35 0.74
N GLY A 190 0.40 -7.69 0.72
CA GLY A 190 0.55 -6.37 0.11
C GLY A 190 1.83 -6.24 -0.69
N MET A 191 1.72 -5.76 -1.93
CA MET A 191 2.88 -5.60 -2.82
C MET A 191 3.16 -4.13 -3.10
N LYS A 192 4.39 -3.70 -2.79
CA LYS A 192 4.97 -2.49 -3.35
C LYS A 192 5.81 -2.88 -4.57
N PRO A 193 5.36 -2.60 -5.79
CA PRO A 193 6.13 -2.97 -6.99
C PRO A 193 7.38 -2.09 -7.17
N THR A 194 8.22 -2.44 -8.12
CA THR A 194 9.32 -1.62 -8.60
C THR A 194 8.81 -0.21 -8.93
N TYR A 195 9.56 0.82 -8.53
CA TYR A 195 9.20 2.21 -8.82
C TYR A 195 9.05 2.43 -10.32
N GLY A 196 7.89 2.93 -10.74
CA GLY A 196 7.54 3.16 -12.14
C GLY A 196 6.92 1.96 -12.88
N LEU A 197 6.80 0.78 -12.26
CA LEU A 197 6.13 -0.39 -12.85
C LEU A 197 4.62 -0.16 -13.03
N VAL A 198 4.00 0.51 -12.07
CA VAL A 198 2.60 0.96 -12.11
C VAL A 198 2.59 2.48 -12.27
N SER A 199 1.84 2.98 -13.25
CA SER A 199 1.71 4.42 -13.49
C SER A 199 1.19 5.16 -12.26
N ARG A 200 1.79 6.32 -11.98
CA ARG A 200 1.34 7.27 -10.96
C ARG A 200 0.38 8.34 -11.51
N TYR A 201 0.03 8.30 -12.80
CA TYR A 201 -0.96 9.22 -13.35
C TYR A 201 -2.28 9.08 -12.62
N GLY A 202 -2.74 10.17 -12.00
CA GLY A 202 -3.94 10.21 -11.18
C GLY A 202 -3.75 9.75 -9.73
N LEU A 203 -2.54 9.44 -9.28
CA LEU A 203 -2.21 9.34 -7.86
C LEU A 203 -1.93 10.73 -7.30
N VAL A 204 -2.65 11.15 -6.25
CA VAL A 204 -2.37 12.41 -5.56
C VAL A 204 -1.04 12.28 -4.84
N ALA A 205 -0.07 13.11 -5.24
CA ALA A 205 1.31 12.95 -4.82
C ALA A 205 1.54 13.32 -3.34
N PHE A 206 2.25 12.43 -2.63
CA PHE A 206 2.95 12.74 -1.39
C PHE A 206 4.42 13.07 -1.72
N ALA A 207 5.22 12.08 -2.11
CA ALA A 207 6.61 12.23 -2.51
C ALA A 207 6.83 11.57 -3.87
N SER A 208 6.91 12.40 -4.91
CA SER A 208 6.84 11.96 -6.32
C SER A 208 7.92 10.98 -6.72
N SER A 209 9.10 11.01 -6.07
CA SER A 209 10.21 10.10 -6.34
C SER A 209 10.15 8.78 -5.55
N LEU A 210 9.10 8.57 -4.74
CA LEU A 210 8.95 7.42 -3.85
C LEU A 210 7.58 6.73 -4.00
N ASP A 211 6.52 7.49 -4.30
CA ASP A 211 5.13 7.02 -4.36
C ASP A 211 4.95 5.88 -5.38
N GLN A 212 4.26 4.81 -4.98
CA GLN A 212 3.91 3.70 -5.86
C GLN A 212 2.53 3.12 -5.48
N ILE A 213 1.69 2.80 -6.47
CA ILE A 213 0.43 2.08 -6.28
C ILE A 213 0.72 0.57 -6.29
N GLY A 214 -0.02 -0.18 -5.46
CA GLY A 214 0.02 -1.63 -5.47
C GLY A 214 -1.20 -2.27 -4.80
N PRO A 215 -1.38 -3.59 -4.98
CA PRO A 215 -2.51 -4.34 -4.49
C PRO A 215 -2.37 -4.78 -3.03
N LEU A 216 -3.55 -4.95 -2.38
CA LEU A 216 -3.73 -5.67 -1.12
C LEU A 216 -4.80 -6.75 -1.33
N THR A 217 -4.50 -8.00 -0.93
CA THR A 217 -5.32 -9.19 -1.19
C THR A 217 -5.21 -10.18 -0.03
N LYS A 218 -6.05 -11.21 -0.03
CA LYS A 218 -6.01 -12.26 0.98
C LYS A 218 -4.81 -13.19 0.82
N ASP A 219 -4.42 -13.50 -0.42
CA ASP A 219 -3.35 -14.42 -0.74
C ASP A 219 -2.38 -13.86 -1.81
N VAL A 220 -1.27 -14.57 -2.00
CA VAL A 220 -0.18 -14.20 -2.91
C VAL A 220 -0.59 -14.33 -4.38
N TYR A 221 -1.39 -15.33 -4.72
CA TYR A 221 -1.84 -15.53 -6.11
C TYR A 221 -2.72 -14.38 -6.59
N ASP A 222 -3.71 -13.99 -5.77
CA ASP A 222 -4.60 -12.88 -6.06
C ASP A 222 -3.83 -11.57 -6.19
N ASN A 223 -2.80 -11.39 -5.35
CA ASN A 223 -1.94 -10.20 -5.37
C ASN A 223 -1.19 -10.09 -6.70
N ALA A 224 -0.64 -11.21 -7.18
CA ALA A 224 0.01 -11.28 -8.50
C ALA A 224 -0.97 -10.97 -9.63
N MET A 225 -2.18 -11.55 -9.59
CA MET A 225 -3.22 -11.35 -10.61
C MET A 225 -3.67 -9.87 -10.69
N VAL A 226 -3.85 -9.22 -9.55
CA VAL A 226 -4.23 -7.80 -9.51
C VAL A 226 -3.06 -6.91 -9.97
N LEU A 227 -1.81 -7.20 -9.55
CA LEU A 227 -0.65 -6.43 -10.00
C LEU A 227 -0.43 -6.54 -11.51
N GLU A 228 -0.53 -7.75 -12.08
CA GLU A 228 -0.41 -7.97 -13.52
C GLU A 228 -1.42 -7.14 -14.33
N THR A 229 -2.62 -6.96 -13.76
CA THR A 229 -3.67 -6.12 -14.34
C THR A 229 -3.27 -4.63 -14.36
N ILE A 230 -2.74 -4.11 -13.25
CA ILE A 230 -2.50 -2.66 -13.11
C ILE A 230 -1.12 -2.21 -13.56
N CYS A 231 -0.15 -3.12 -13.76
CA CYS A 231 1.19 -2.78 -14.28
C CYS A 231 1.17 -2.45 -15.79
N GLY A 232 2.24 -1.85 -16.28
CA GLY A 232 2.43 -1.52 -17.70
C GLY A 232 2.65 -0.04 -17.95
N HIS A 233 3.29 0.27 -19.09
CA HIS A 233 3.69 1.61 -19.48
C HIS A 233 2.52 2.56 -19.66
N ASP A 234 2.70 3.80 -19.21
CA ASP A 234 1.77 4.92 -19.42
C ASP A 234 2.55 6.19 -19.78
N GLY A 235 2.40 6.66 -21.01
CA GLY A 235 3.08 7.86 -21.50
C GLY A 235 2.69 9.17 -20.80
N ARG A 236 1.66 9.17 -19.93
CA ARG A 236 1.27 10.32 -19.10
C ARG A 236 2.08 10.46 -17.82
N ASP A 237 2.79 9.40 -17.43
CA ASP A 237 3.72 9.40 -16.30
C ASP A 237 5.15 9.25 -16.80
N SER A 238 5.93 10.31 -16.73
CA SER A 238 7.34 10.33 -17.19
C SER A 238 8.25 9.37 -16.42
N THR A 239 7.81 8.82 -15.30
CA THR A 239 8.54 7.83 -14.51
C THR A 239 8.08 6.40 -14.79
N SER A 240 7.04 6.22 -15.62
CA SER A 240 6.55 4.90 -16.00
C SER A 240 7.58 4.17 -16.87
N LEU A 241 7.90 2.95 -16.46
CA LEU A 241 8.93 2.14 -17.11
C LEU A 241 8.43 1.62 -18.48
N PRO A 242 9.27 1.66 -19.54
CA PRO A 242 8.84 1.28 -20.89
C PRO A 242 8.48 -0.20 -21.02
N ASP A 243 9.26 -1.10 -20.42
CA ASP A 243 9.08 -2.56 -20.50
C ASP A 243 8.46 -3.11 -19.20
N SER A 244 7.32 -2.54 -18.81
CA SER A 244 6.70 -2.81 -17.53
C SER A 244 5.59 -3.88 -17.56
N LYS A 245 5.48 -4.66 -18.64
CA LYS A 245 4.59 -5.82 -18.70
C LYS A 245 5.35 -7.06 -18.26
N LEU A 246 5.01 -7.59 -17.09
CA LEU A 246 5.61 -8.78 -16.50
C LEU A 246 4.63 -9.94 -16.55
N ASP A 247 5.13 -11.15 -16.75
CA ASP A 247 4.40 -12.39 -16.51
C ASP A 247 4.57 -12.77 -15.02
N LEU A 248 3.56 -12.46 -14.21
CA LEU A 248 3.62 -12.67 -12.76
C LEU A 248 3.09 -14.06 -12.35
N LEU A 249 2.26 -14.66 -13.19
CA LEU A 249 1.58 -15.93 -12.89
C LEU A 249 2.24 -17.14 -13.55
N GLY A 250 2.96 -16.97 -14.67
CA GLY A 250 3.45 -18.07 -15.50
C GLY A 250 4.39 -19.06 -14.79
N ASN A 251 5.10 -18.64 -13.75
CA ASN A 251 5.99 -19.51 -12.95
C ASN A 251 5.75 -19.37 -11.43
N ILE A 252 4.54 -18.98 -11.01
CA ILE A 252 4.23 -18.75 -9.60
C ILE A 252 4.34 -20.03 -8.75
N GLU A 253 4.05 -21.18 -9.34
CA GLU A 253 4.11 -22.50 -8.70
C GLU A 253 5.52 -23.15 -8.75
N GLY A 254 6.53 -22.46 -9.27
CA GLY A 254 7.88 -22.98 -9.51
C GLY A 254 8.71 -23.28 -8.25
N GLY A 255 8.19 -22.97 -7.06
CA GLY A 255 8.87 -23.24 -5.77
C GLY A 255 10.12 -22.42 -5.55
N VAL A 256 10.83 -22.68 -4.43
CA VAL A 256 12.03 -21.93 -4.01
C VAL A 256 13.32 -22.75 -4.06
N LYS A 257 13.27 -23.99 -4.53
CA LYS A 257 14.45 -24.87 -4.57
C LYS A 257 15.60 -24.23 -5.34
N GLY A 258 16.75 -24.12 -4.68
CA GLY A 258 17.96 -23.52 -5.22
C GLY A 258 17.99 -21.99 -5.21
N MET A 259 16.93 -21.32 -4.76
CA MET A 259 16.95 -19.87 -4.54
C MET A 259 17.81 -19.53 -3.32
N ARG A 260 18.40 -18.33 -3.36
CA ARG A 260 19.21 -17.80 -2.27
C ARG A 260 18.57 -16.56 -1.67
N PHE A 261 18.37 -16.56 -0.36
CA PHE A 261 17.82 -15.44 0.40
C PHE A 261 18.89 -14.84 1.32
N ALA A 262 19.00 -13.53 1.31
CA ALA A 262 19.83 -12.80 2.25
C ALA A 262 19.02 -12.37 3.48
N LEU A 263 19.60 -12.50 4.67
CA LEU A 263 19.01 -12.08 5.93
C LEU A 263 19.92 -10.99 6.56
N PRO A 264 19.62 -9.69 6.39
CA PRO A 264 20.45 -8.61 6.92
C PRO A 264 20.45 -8.60 8.45
N LYS A 265 21.62 -8.76 9.07
CA LYS A 265 21.75 -8.76 10.55
C LYS A 265 21.34 -7.43 11.19
N GLU A 266 21.44 -6.31 10.47
CA GLU A 266 21.06 -4.98 10.91
C GLU A 266 19.55 -4.87 11.20
N TYR A 267 18.75 -5.73 10.61
CA TYR A 267 17.30 -5.79 10.90
C TYR A 267 16.96 -6.48 12.22
N PHE A 268 17.92 -7.18 12.85
CA PHE A 268 17.72 -7.91 14.11
C PHE A 268 18.36 -7.18 15.30
N SER A 269 18.13 -5.87 15.39
CA SER A 269 18.57 -5.04 16.51
C SER A 269 17.67 -5.25 17.75
N GLU A 270 18.11 -4.71 18.89
CA GLU A 270 17.34 -4.74 20.16
C GLU A 270 15.97 -4.02 20.06
N ALA A 271 15.78 -3.17 19.03
CA ALA A 271 14.51 -2.49 18.79
C ALA A 271 13.42 -3.37 18.14
N LEU A 272 13.81 -4.53 17.57
CA LEU A 272 12.86 -5.48 17.00
C LEU A 272 12.23 -6.32 18.10
N ASN A 273 10.88 -6.41 18.13
CA ASN A 273 10.18 -7.30 19.05
C ASN A 273 10.70 -8.74 18.91
N PRO A 274 11.06 -9.42 20.03
CA PRO A 274 11.59 -10.77 19.99
C PRO A 274 10.67 -11.81 19.34
N GLU A 275 9.35 -11.66 19.43
CA GLU A 275 8.39 -12.56 18.78
C GLU A 275 8.45 -12.41 17.26
N ILE A 276 8.58 -11.16 16.76
CA ILE A 276 8.78 -10.90 15.33
C ILE A 276 10.13 -11.48 14.86
N ALA A 277 11.20 -11.26 15.62
CA ALA A 277 12.51 -11.83 15.29
C ALA A 277 12.45 -13.36 15.20
N ALA A 278 11.75 -14.01 16.13
CA ALA A 278 11.55 -15.46 16.12
C ALA A 278 10.72 -15.90 14.90
N ALA A 279 9.63 -15.22 14.57
CA ALA A 279 8.78 -15.53 13.42
C ALA A 279 9.54 -15.39 12.08
N ILE A 280 10.36 -14.34 11.91
CA ILE A 280 11.20 -14.18 10.72
C ILE A 280 12.26 -15.27 10.59
N ARG A 281 12.90 -15.67 11.71
CA ARG A 281 13.85 -16.80 11.70
C ARG A 281 13.16 -18.13 11.41
N ALA A 282 11.96 -18.35 11.90
CA ALA A 282 11.14 -19.51 11.58
C ALA A 282 10.76 -19.52 10.09
N ALA A 283 10.39 -18.35 9.51
CA ALA A 283 10.13 -18.21 8.08
C ALA A 283 11.37 -18.52 7.23
N ALA A 284 12.57 -18.06 7.68
CA ALA A 284 13.83 -18.40 7.03
C ALA A 284 14.06 -19.92 7.02
N HIS A 285 13.94 -20.56 8.17
CA HIS A 285 14.11 -22.02 8.27
C HIS A 285 13.09 -22.79 7.41
N ARG A 286 11.86 -22.28 7.30
CA ARG A 286 10.85 -22.87 6.44
C ARG A 286 11.23 -22.77 4.95
N LEU A 287 11.75 -21.63 4.48
CA LEU A 287 12.28 -21.50 3.12
C LEU A 287 13.43 -22.50 2.86
N GLU A 288 14.30 -22.75 3.85
CA GLU A 288 15.35 -23.77 3.77
C GLU A 288 14.75 -25.18 3.63
N THR A 289 13.72 -25.52 4.38
CA THR A 289 13.00 -26.80 4.28
C THR A 289 12.40 -27.00 2.89
N LEU A 290 11.97 -25.92 2.23
CA LEU A 290 11.50 -25.93 0.83
C LEU A 290 12.63 -25.99 -0.20
N GLY A 291 13.89 -26.06 0.25
CA GLY A 291 15.08 -26.23 -0.61
C GLY A 291 15.79 -24.96 -1.04
N ALA A 292 15.46 -23.82 -0.42
CA ALA A 292 16.22 -22.58 -0.58
C ALA A 292 17.47 -22.58 0.32
N GLN A 293 18.36 -21.61 0.11
CA GLN A 293 19.47 -21.29 0.99
C GLN A 293 19.23 -19.90 1.61
N VAL A 294 19.42 -19.77 2.93
CA VAL A 294 19.30 -18.48 3.64
C VAL A 294 20.62 -18.17 4.33
N ASP A 295 21.24 -17.04 3.97
CA ASP A 295 22.53 -16.63 4.52
C ASP A 295 22.39 -15.29 5.25
N GLU A 296 23.01 -15.14 6.44
CA GLU A 296 23.13 -13.84 7.08
C GLU A 296 24.11 -12.94 6.32
N VAL A 297 23.73 -11.69 6.08
CA VAL A 297 24.54 -10.66 5.41
C VAL A 297 24.61 -9.39 6.22
N SER A 298 25.48 -8.44 5.83
CA SER A 298 25.55 -7.10 6.44
C SER A 298 25.29 -6.03 5.39
N ILE A 299 24.37 -5.10 5.69
CA ILE A 299 24.04 -3.92 4.88
C ILE A 299 24.07 -2.70 5.82
N ARG A 300 25.28 -2.21 6.12
CA ARG A 300 25.48 -1.13 7.12
C ARG A 300 24.78 0.19 6.74
N GLU A 301 24.59 0.43 5.46
CA GLU A 301 23.97 1.64 4.92
C GLU A 301 22.49 1.78 5.33
N LEU A 302 21.85 0.71 5.81
CA LEU A 302 20.46 0.72 6.31
C LEU A 302 20.27 1.73 7.44
N GLU A 303 21.28 1.99 8.26
CA GLU A 303 21.21 2.97 9.35
C GLU A 303 20.90 4.41 8.89
N TYR A 304 21.24 4.75 7.64
CA TYR A 304 21.00 6.08 7.08
C TYR A 304 19.64 6.23 6.39
N ALA A 305 18.89 5.13 6.22
CA ALA A 305 17.68 5.12 5.40
C ALA A 305 16.56 5.97 6.00
N LEU A 306 16.29 5.81 7.30
CA LEU A 306 15.19 6.50 7.96
C LEU A 306 15.34 8.03 7.93
N PRO A 307 16.45 8.62 8.36
CA PRO A 307 16.64 10.08 8.26
C PRO A 307 16.63 10.59 6.82
N ALA A 308 17.23 9.85 5.86
CA ALA A 308 17.21 10.23 4.45
C ALA A 308 15.79 10.24 3.89
N TYR A 309 14.96 9.26 4.24
CA TYR A 309 13.56 9.20 3.84
C TYR A 309 12.78 10.44 4.31
N TYR A 310 12.88 10.79 5.60
CA TYR A 310 12.13 11.92 6.15
C TYR A 310 12.55 13.26 5.56
N VAL A 311 13.83 13.42 5.22
CA VAL A 311 14.32 14.60 4.50
C VAL A 311 13.75 14.65 3.08
N ILE A 312 13.89 13.58 2.28
CA ILE A 312 13.44 13.54 0.88
C ILE A 312 11.91 13.68 0.81
N SER A 313 11.18 12.85 1.56
CA SER A 313 9.73 12.83 1.50
C SER A 313 9.10 14.15 1.95
N SER A 314 9.63 14.78 3.00
CA SER A 314 9.16 16.08 3.47
C SER A 314 9.46 17.21 2.48
N ALA A 315 10.65 17.20 1.88
CA ALA A 315 11.04 18.17 0.84
C ALA A 315 10.06 18.10 -0.35
N GLU A 316 9.79 16.89 -0.85
CA GLU A 316 8.86 16.68 -1.96
C GLU A 316 7.41 16.99 -1.56
N ALA A 317 6.97 16.63 -0.35
CA ALA A 317 5.65 16.98 0.19
C ALA A 317 5.43 18.49 0.23
N SER A 318 6.42 19.27 0.70
CA SER A 318 6.30 20.73 0.75
C SER A 318 6.07 21.35 -0.62
N SER A 319 6.74 20.82 -1.65
CA SER A 319 6.56 21.21 -3.05
C SER A 319 5.23 20.74 -3.65
N ASN A 320 4.89 19.46 -3.45
CA ASN A 320 3.67 18.86 -4.00
C ASN A 320 2.40 19.48 -3.41
N LEU A 321 2.39 19.78 -2.12
CA LEU A 321 1.24 20.36 -1.43
C LEU A 321 1.16 21.89 -1.51
N ALA A 322 2.12 22.56 -2.14
CA ALA A 322 2.09 24.00 -2.39
C ALA A 322 0.87 24.43 -3.24
N ARG A 323 0.37 23.52 -4.10
CA ARG A 323 -0.79 23.75 -4.97
C ARG A 323 -2.11 23.91 -4.24
N PHE A 324 -2.20 23.48 -2.97
CA PHE A 324 -3.39 23.63 -2.13
C PHE A 324 -3.32 24.97 -1.38
N ASP A 325 -3.76 26.02 -2.04
CA ASP A 325 -3.61 27.41 -1.60
C ASP A 325 -4.94 28.14 -1.37
N GLY A 326 -6.07 27.47 -1.63
CA GLY A 326 -7.42 28.05 -1.52
C GLY A 326 -7.85 28.93 -2.69
N VAL A 327 -7.08 28.95 -3.80
CA VAL A 327 -7.36 29.78 -4.98
C VAL A 327 -7.98 28.98 -6.10
N LYS A 328 -7.30 27.89 -6.54
CA LYS A 328 -7.69 27.14 -7.73
C LYS A 328 -8.75 26.07 -7.45
N TYR A 329 -8.58 25.31 -6.35
CA TYR A 329 -9.49 24.21 -5.98
C TYR A 329 -9.26 23.81 -4.51
N GLY A 330 -10.18 23.02 -3.98
CA GLY A 330 -10.13 22.52 -2.62
C GLY A 330 -10.74 23.48 -1.61
N PHE A 331 -10.54 23.20 -0.32
CA PHE A 331 -10.99 24.02 0.78
C PHE A 331 -10.43 25.44 0.69
N ARG A 332 -11.29 26.44 0.94
CA ARG A 332 -10.93 27.85 0.99
C ARG A 332 -11.46 28.46 2.29
N ALA A 333 -10.57 29.06 3.05
CA ALA A 333 -10.96 29.78 4.27
C ALA A 333 -11.91 30.93 3.95
N GLN A 334 -12.94 31.08 4.81
CA GLN A 334 -13.94 32.12 4.66
C GLN A 334 -13.56 33.39 5.45
N ASN A 335 -14.18 34.53 5.10
CA ASN A 335 -14.01 35.82 5.79
C ASN A 335 -12.56 36.34 5.83
N VAL A 336 -11.77 36.06 4.80
CA VAL A 336 -10.39 36.54 4.65
C VAL A 336 -10.37 37.69 3.64
N LYS A 337 -9.70 38.79 3.99
CA LYS A 337 -9.66 40.02 3.17
C LYS A 337 -8.41 40.08 2.27
N GLU A 338 -7.27 39.64 2.82
CA GLU A 338 -5.97 39.75 2.14
C GLU A 338 -5.53 38.40 1.57
N ILE A 339 -4.86 38.41 0.41
CA ILE A 339 -4.41 37.19 -0.27
C ILE A 339 -3.43 36.38 0.57
N HIS A 340 -2.55 37.05 1.32
CA HIS A 340 -1.61 36.38 2.20
C HIS A 340 -2.31 35.63 3.35
N ASP A 341 -3.29 36.26 3.96
CA ASP A 341 -4.12 35.63 4.99
C ASP A 341 -4.96 34.48 4.42
N LEU A 342 -5.42 34.60 3.16
CA LEU A 342 -6.12 33.50 2.51
C LEU A 342 -5.26 32.24 2.46
N TYR A 343 -4.02 32.34 2.00
CA TYR A 343 -3.10 31.20 1.98
C TYR A 343 -2.86 30.63 3.36
N LYS A 344 -2.55 31.51 4.33
CA LYS A 344 -2.26 31.11 5.70
C LYS A 344 -3.45 30.41 6.35
N GLU A 345 -4.62 31.04 6.33
CA GLU A 345 -5.82 30.50 6.97
C GLU A 345 -6.33 29.23 6.30
N THR A 346 -6.30 29.17 4.95
CA THR A 346 -6.69 27.96 4.21
C THR A 346 -5.80 26.77 4.61
N ARG A 347 -4.50 26.95 4.62
CA ARG A 347 -3.54 25.88 4.94
C ARG A 347 -3.58 25.53 6.42
N THR A 348 -3.80 26.51 7.31
CA THR A 348 -3.94 26.28 8.75
C THR A 348 -5.18 25.45 9.09
N GLN A 349 -6.32 25.74 8.45
CA GLN A 349 -7.61 25.08 8.73
C GLN A 349 -7.81 23.80 7.90
N GLY A 350 -7.19 23.71 6.73
CA GLY A 350 -7.39 22.63 5.76
C GLY A 350 -6.48 21.42 5.94
N PHE A 351 -5.26 21.63 6.48
CA PHE A 351 -4.31 20.54 6.74
C PHE A 351 -4.28 20.13 8.21
N GLY A 352 -4.15 18.83 8.44
CA GLY A 352 -3.93 18.25 9.76
C GLY A 352 -2.50 18.48 10.30
N PRO A 353 -2.26 18.12 11.58
CA PRO A 353 -0.97 18.41 12.24
C PRO A 353 0.23 17.74 11.58
N GLU A 354 0.11 16.46 11.19
CA GLU A 354 1.23 15.73 10.58
C GLU A 354 1.60 16.31 9.21
N VAL A 355 0.62 16.60 8.36
CA VAL A 355 0.85 17.22 7.04
C VAL A 355 1.56 18.57 7.20
N LYS A 356 1.11 19.41 8.15
CA LYS A 356 1.77 20.69 8.45
C LYS A 356 3.21 20.50 8.89
N ARG A 357 3.49 19.50 9.74
CA ARG A 357 4.85 19.18 10.20
C ARG A 357 5.77 18.80 9.03
N ARG A 358 5.30 17.93 8.11
CA ARG A 358 6.08 17.53 6.92
C ARG A 358 6.32 18.71 5.97
N ILE A 359 5.33 19.57 5.77
CA ILE A 359 5.48 20.78 4.95
C ILE A 359 6.53 21.73 5.57
N MET A 360 6.49 21.96 6.89
CA MET A 360 7.44 22.80 7.59
C MET A 360 8.86 22.24 7.52
N LEU A 361 9.02 20.95 7.80
CA LEU A 361 10.31 20.26 7.68
C LEU A 361 10.85 20.33 6.25
N GLY A 362 10.01 20.07 5.26
CA GLY A 362 10.39 20.12 3.85
C GLY A 362 10.83 21.51 3.42
N SER A 363 10.11 22.55 3.82
CA SER A 363 10.49 23.94 3.55
C SER A 363 11.82 24.31 4.21
N PHE A 364 12.07 23.80 5.42
CA PHE A 364 13.34 24.01 6.13
C PHE A 364 14.51 23.37 5.39
N VAL A 365 14.42 22.08 5.05
CA VAL A 365 15.54 21.36 4.41
C VAL A 365 15.82 21.80 2.98
N LEU A 366 14.87 22.50 2.34
CA LEU A 366 15.04 23.11 1.01
C LEU A 366 15.51 24.58 1.08
N SER A 367 15.58 25.19 2.27
CA SER A 367 15.94 26.59 2.40
C SER A 367 17.44 26.81 2.18
N ALA A 368 17.81 28.08 1.88
CA ALA A 368 19.20 28.49 1.67
C ALA A 368 20.06 28.15 2.90
N GLY A 369 21.24 27.55 2.68
CA GLY A 369 22.15 27.09 3.72
C GLY A 369 21.86 25.68 4.26
N TYR A 370 20.65 25.14 4.10
CA TYR A 370 20.29 23.79 4.56
C TYR A 370 20.16 22.77 3.42
N TYR A 371 19.93 23.23 2.20
CA TYR A 371 19.78 22.36 1.02
C TYR A 371 20.98 21.42 0.84
N ASP A 372 22.20 21.93 0.83
CA ASP A 372 23.41 21.10 0.68
C ASP A 372 23.68 20.23 1.92
N ALA A 373 23.35 20.75 3.12
CA ALA A 373 23.60 20.04 4.36
C ALA A 373 22.66 18.85 4.61
N TYR A 374 21.42 18.92 4.12
CA TYR A 374 20.39 17.91 4.37
C TYR A 374 19.88 17.24 3.09
N TYR A 375 19.26 18.01 2.19
CA TYR A 375 18.56 17.42 1.04
C TYR A 375 19.53 16.73 0.08
N LYS A 376 20.62 17.40 -0.29
CA LYS A 376 21.64 16.83 -1.17
C LYS A 376 22.34 15.61 -0.54
N LYS A 377 22.60 15.63 0.77
CA LYS A 377 23.14 14.47 1.49
C LYS A 377 22.16 13.29 1.48
N ALA A 378 20.88 13.55 1.69
CA ALA A 378 19.85 12.50 1.62
C ALA A 378 19.78 11.84 0.23
N LEU A 379 19.93 12.62 -0.85
CA LEU A 379 20.05 12.09 -2.22
C LEU A 379 21.33 11.26 -2.42
N GLN A 380 22.44 11.63 -1.79
CA GLN A 380 23.67 10.81 -1.80
C GLN A 380 23.47 9.49 -1.05
N VAL A 381 22.80 9.51 0.10
CA VAL A 381 22.42 8.29 0.84
C VAL A 381 21.54 7.37 -0.02
N ARG A 382 20.61 7.92 -0.82
CA ARG A 382 19.81 7.14 -1.79
C ARG A 382 20.70 6.32 -2.72
N THR A 383 21.77 6.92 -3.26
CA THR A 383 22.72 6.24 -4.13
C THR A 383 23.50 5.15 -3.37
N LEU A 384 23.94 5.44 -2.13
CA LEU A 384 24.64 4.45 -1.30
C LEU A 384 23.77 3.24 -1.01
N LEU A 385 22.52 3.45 -0.59
CA LEU A 385 21.55 2.37 -0.33
C LEU A 385 21.30 1.53 -1.58
N LYS A 386 21.06 2.18 -2.74
CA LYS A 386 20.87 1.45 -3.99
C LYS A 386 22.07 0.56 -4.30
N ASN A 387 23.28 1.09 -4.22
CA ASN A 387 24.51 0.32 -4.49
C ASN A 387 24.70 -0.84 -3.49
N ALA A 388 24.36 -0.63 -2.21
CA ALA A 388 24.44 -1.69 -1.20
C ALA A 388 23.46 -2.84 -1.49
N PHE A 389 22.21 -2.53 -1.87
CA PHE A 389 21.27 -3.54 -2.33
C PHE A 389 21.72 -4.25 -3.60
N ASP A 390 22.22 -3.52 -4.61
CA ASP A 390 22.74 -4.10 -5.86
C ASP A 390 23.90 -5.10 -5.59
N GLN A 391 24.75 -4.83 -4.60
CA GLN A 391 25.82 -5.75 -4.17
C GLN A 391 25.24 -7.04 -3.58
N VAL A 392 24.20 -6.97 -2.75
CA VAL A 392 23.54 -8.15 -2.21
C VAL A 392 22.88 -8.96 -3.33
N PHE A 393 22.15 -8.30 -4.23
CA PHE A 393 21.47 -8.97 -5.35
C PHE A 393 22.43 -9.54 -6.41
N ALA A 394 23.73 -9.28 -6.35
CA ALA A 394 24.72 -9.99 -7.16
C ALA A 394 24.84 -11.47 -6.76
N GLY A 395 24.47 -11.84 -5.54
CA GLY A 395 24.58 -13.21 -5.02
C GLY A 395 23.29 -13.82 -4.47
N TYR A 396 22.20 -13.04 -4.38
CA TYR A 396 20.94 -13.45 -3.78
C TYR A 396 19.75 -13.09 -4.66
N ASP A 397 18.72 -13.95 -4.64
CA ASP A 397 17.48 -13.75 -5.41
C ASP A 397 16.52 -12.79 -4.72
N ALA A 398 16.50 -12.81 -3.38
CA ALA A 398 15.68 -11.91 -2.56
C ALA A 398 16.32 -11.69 -1.17
N ILE A 399 15.82 -10.65 -0.48
CA ILE A 399 16.14 -10.37 0.92
C ILE A 399 14.89 -10.67 1.74
N LEU A 400 15.04 -11.42 2.84
CA LEU A 400 14.01 -11.65 3.84
C LEU A 400 14.18 -10.63 4.98
N ALA A 401 13.09 -9.96 5.36
CA ALA A 401 13.13 -8.92 6.38
C ALA A 401 11.82 -8.83 7.16
N PRO A 402 11.81 -8.29 8.40
CA PRO A 402 10.59 -7.84 9.06
C PRO A 402 9.96 -6.66 8.31
N VAL A 403 8.67 -6.40 8.53
CA VAL A 403 7.96 -5.25 7.96
C VAL A 403 7.91 -4.09 8.94
N ALA A 404 7.71 -4.37 10.23
CA ALA A 404 7.62 -3.37 11.29
C ALA A 404 8.32 -3.87 12.57
N PRO A 405 8.74 -2.97 13.48
CA PRO A 405 9.40 -3.38 14.74
C PRO A 405 8.44 -4.00 15.75
N THR A 406 7.14 -3.76 15.62
CA THR A 406 6.07 -4.28 16.49
C THR A 406 4.94 -4.81 15.64
N THR A 407 4.07 -5.64 16.22
CA THR A 407 2.72 -5.92 15.69
C THR A 407 1.83 -4.69 15.83
N ALA A 408 0.56 -4.78 15.44
CA ALA A 408 -0.39 -3.68 15.55
C ALA A 408 -0.49 -3.22 17.03
N TYR A 409 -0.30 -1.94 17.28
CA TYR A 409 -0.37 -1.31 18.59
C TYR A 409 -1.73 -0.65 18.81
N ARG A 410 -2.02 -0.26 20.07
CA ARG A 410 -3.31 0.32 20.44
C ARG A 410 -3.52 1.70 19.80
N ILE A 411 -4.75 2.01 19.45
CA ILE A 411 -5.17 3.34 18.97
C ILE A 411 -4.84 4.37 20.06
N GLY A 412 -4.21 5.49 19.66
CA GLY A 412 -3.77 6.58 20.54
C GLY A 412 -2.41 6.38 21.19
N GLU A 413 -1.79 5.21 21.09
CA GLU A 413 -0.54 4.87 21.79
C GLU A 413 0.64 5.72 21.33
N LYS A 414 0.81 5.89 19.99
CA LYS A 414 1.95 6.61 19.41
C LYS A 414 1.61 8.03 18.92
N THR A 415 0.45 8.57 19.29
CA THR A 415 0.02 9.90 18.81
C THR A 415 0.75 11.07 19.49
N LYS A 416 1.36 10.84 20.66
CA LYS A 416 2.02 11.88 21.46
C LYS A 416 3.45 12.18 21.00
N ASP A 417 4.16 11.18 20.51
CA ASP A 417 5.53 11.32 20.00
C ASP A 417 5.62 10.89 18.53
N PRO A 418 5.79 11.85 17.60
CA PRO A 418 5.94 11.55 16.18
C PRO A 418 7.15 10.66 15.86
N LEU A 419 8.21 10.70 16.68
CA LEU A 419 9.41 9.90 16.45
C LEU A 419 9.13 8.40 16.65
N GLU A 420 8.25 8.03 17.60
CA GLU A 420 7.84 6.64 17.78
C GLU A 420 7.09 6.09 16.57
N MET A 421 6.24 6.93 15.94
CA MET A 421 5.58 6.57 14.69
C MET A 421 6.61 6.41 13.57
N TYR A 422 7.58 7.32 13.47
CA TYR A 422 8.60 7.31 12.42
C TYR A 422 9.53 6.09 12.51
N LEU A 423 9.88 5.64 13.71
CA LEU A 423 10.66 4.43 13.92
C LEU A 423 9.95 3.17 13.42
N GLY A 424 8.61 3.20 13.31
CA GLY A 424 7.82 2.13 12.69
C GLY A 424 8.17 1.83 11.24
N ASP A 425 8.76 2.81 10.53
CA ASP A 425 9.05 2.71 9.09
C ASP A 425 10.48 2.20 8.79
N VAL A 426 11.29 1.90 9.81
CA VAL A 426 12.73 1.61 9.68
C VAL A 426 13.04 0.46 8.71
N TYR A 427 12.17 -0.55 8.61
CA TYR A 427 12.36 -1.72 7.75
C TYR A 427 11.81 -1.54 6.32
N THR A 428 10.92 -0.59 6.13
CA THR A 428 10.21 -0.41 4.85
C THR A 428 10.79 0.71 3.98
N VAL A 429 11.22 1.82 4.58
CA VAL A 429 11.73 3.00 3.84
C VAL A 429 13.00 2.73 3.00
N PRO A 430 13.94 1.83 3.38
CA PRO A 430 15.10 1.54 2.54
C PRO A 430 14.71 1.06 1.14
N VAL A 431 13.64 0.26 1.08
CA VAL A 431 13.08 -0.30 -0.16
C VAL A 431 12.55 0.80 -1.08
N ASN A 432 11.82 1.79 -0.52
CA ASN A 432 11.30 2.93 -1.28
C ASN A 432 12.42 3.83 -1.80
N ILE A 433 13.41 4.14 -0.94
CA ILE A 433 14.57 4.96 -1.31
C ILE A 433 15.32 4.32 -2.48
N ALA A 434 15.52 3.01 -2.45
CA ALA A 434 16.22 2.27 -3.50
C ALA A 434 15.34 2.00 -4.74
N GLY A 435 14.02 2.25 -4.68
CA GLY A 435 13.08 2.02 -5.78
C GLY A 435 12.76 0.54 -6.04
N LEU A 436 13.02 -0.33 -5.08
CA LEU A 436 12.93 -1.79 -5.20
C LEU A 436 11.50 -2.32 -4.97
N PRO A 437 11.13 -3.49 -5.51
CA PRO A 437 9.90 -4.17 -5.17
C PRO A 437 10.00 -4.88 -3.82
N ALA A 438 8.87 -4.98 -3.10
CA ALA A 438 8.78 -5.83 -1.91
C ALA A 438 7.35 -6.34 -1.68
N LEU A 439 7.26 -7.64 -1.43
CA LEU A 439 6.02 -8.36 -1.11
C LEU A 439 5.95 -8.57 0.40
N SER A 440 4.92 -8.03 1.05
CA SER A 440 4.59 -8.30 2.45
C SER A 440 3.54 -9.40 2.53
N LEU A 441 3.77 -10.39 3.39
CA LEU A 441 2.84 -11.49 3.63
C LEU A 441 2.93 -11.96 5.08
N PRO A 442 1.85 -12.56 5.64
CA PRO A 442 1.85 -13.09 7.00
C PRO A 442 2.86 -14.24 7.17
N CYS A 443 3.52 -14.29 8.33
CA CYS A 443 4.46 -15.37 8.67
C CYS A 443 4.28 -15.93 10.09
N GLY A 444 3.27 -15.49 10.83
CA GLY A 444 2.92 -15.94 12.16
C GLY A 444 2.04 -14.96 12.90
N THR A 445 1.84 -15.22 14.20
CA THR A 445 1.12 -14.34 15.13
C THR A 445 1.96 -14.13 16.39
N ASP A 446 1.72 -13.00 17.08
CA ASP A 446 2.28 -12.78 18.41
C ASP A 446 1.47 -13.49 19.50
N SER A 447 1.92 -13.38 20.75
CA SER A 447 1.24 -13.97 21.92
C SER A 447 -0.16 -13.42 22.20
N GLN A 448 -0.54 -12.31 21.54
CA GLN A 448 -1.89 -11.73 21.61
C GLN A 448 -2.78 -12.12 20.42
N GLY A 449 -2.26 -12.96 19.49
CA GLY A 449 -2.94 -13.36 18.27
C GLY A 449 -2.94 -12.28 17.16
N LEU A 450 -2.11 -11.25 17.27
CA LEU A 450 -1.96 -10.24 16.22
C LEU A 450 -1.01 -10.74 15.13
N PRO A 451 -1.31 -10.48 13.85
CA PRO A 451 -0.48 -10.94 12.75
C PRO A 451 0.95 -10.38 12.78
N ILE A 452 1.90 -11.22 12.42
CA ILE A 452 3.28 -10.87 12.14
C ILE A 452 3.51 -10.99 10.63
N GLY A 453 3.94 -9.90 9.99
CA GLY A 453 4.28 -9.89 8.58
C GLY A 453 5.78 -9.92 8.35
N MET A 454 6.21 -10.71 7.35
CA MET A 454 7.54 -10.60 6.74
C MET A 454 7.45 -9.87 5.40
N GLN A 455 8.58 -9.35 4.90
CA GLN A 455 8.68 -8.90 3.52
C GLN A 455 9.81 -9.61 2.77
N LEU A 456 9.52 -9.95 1.53
CA LEU A 456 10.49 -10.39 0.54
C LEU A 456 10.84 -9.20 -0.34
N ILE A 457 12.09 -8.75 -0.31
CA ILE A 457 12.58 -7.59 -1.08
C ILE A 457 13.39 -8.14 -2.26
N GLY A 458 13.13 -7.63 -3.47
CA GLY A 458 13.80 -8.07 -4.68
C GLY A 458 14.53 -6.94 -5.40
N LYS A 459 15.35 -7.31 -6.37
CA LYS A 459 15.91 -6.33 -7.31
C LYS A 459 14.80 -5.77 -8.20
N ALA A 460 15.04 -4.63 -8.84
CA ALA A 460 14.08 -4.08 -9.79
C ALA A 460 13.65 -5.11 -10.84
N TYR A 461 12.35 -5.17 -11.15
CA TYR A 461 11.72 -6.14 -12.07
C TYR A 461 11.74 -7.61 -11.62
N SER A 462 12.01 -7.92 -10.35
CA SER A 462 11.99 -9.29 -9.84
C SER A 462 10.67 -9.67 -9.17
N GLU A 463 9.59 -8.95 -9.41
CA GLU A 463 8.25 -9.29 -8.91
C GLU A 463 7.87 -10.76 -9.16
N PRO A 464 8.11 -11.35 -10.35
CA PRO A 464 7.83 -12.77 -10.58
C PRO A 464 8.58 -13.71 -9.60
N THR A 465 9.81 -13.35 -9.25
CA THR A 465 10.62 -14.10 -8.28
C THR A 465 10.03 -13.99 -6.86
N LEU A 466 9.59 -12.78 -6.47
CA LEU A 466 8.99 -12.54 -5.16
C LEU A 466 7.65 -13.26 -5.03
N TYR A 467 6.80 -13.22 -6.06
CA TYR A 467 5.53 -13.94 -6.06
C TYR A 467 5.72 -15.45 -6.01
N ARG A 468 6.67 -15.99 -6.77
CA ARG A 468 7.02 -17.42 -6.73
C ARG A 468 7.46 -17.85 -5.34
N ALA A 469 8.31 -17.06 -4.68
CA ALA A 469 8.78 -17.34 -3.33
C ALA A 469 7.68 -17.20 -2.28
N GLY A 470 6.89 -16.13 -2.37
CA GLY A 470 5.76 -15.89 -1.46
C GLY A 470 4.68 -16.97 -1.59
N PHE A 471 4.34 -17.35 -2.82
CA PHE A 471 3.37 -18.42 -3.07
C PHE A 471 3.84 -19.76 -2.52
N ALA A 472 5.09 -20.16 -2.78
CA ALA A 472 5.65 -21.39 -2.23
C ALA A 472 5.64 -21.40 -0.70
N PHE A 473 5.96 -20.27 -0.07
CA PHE A 473 5.88 -20.10 1.38
C PHE A 473 4.44 -20.23 1.90
N GLU A 474 3.48 -19.61 1.24
CA GLU A 474 2.06 -19.61 1.64
C GLU A 474 1.43 -21.01 1.54
N GLN A 475 1.70 -21.77 0.45
CA GLN A 475 1.13 -23.09 0.21
C GLN A 475 1.53 -24.15 1.25
N GLU A 476 2.70 -24.04 1.84
CA GLU A 476 3.16 -24.97 2.88
C GLU A 476 2.61 -24.65 4.30
N GLY A 477 1.46 -23.95 4.40
CA GLY A 477 0.78 -23.62 5.65
C GLY A 477 1.31 -22.33 6.32
N GLY A 478 1.88 -21.38 5.56
CA GLY A 478 2.30 -20.06 6.03
C GLY A 478 1.16 -19.12 6.39
N ALA A 479 -0.06 -19.51 6.10
CA ALA A 479 -1.27 -18.72 6.31
C ALA A 479 -2.16 -19.21 7.48
N GLU A 480 -1.74 -20.18 8.29
CA GLU A 480 -2.36 -20.44 9.59
C GLU A 480 -1.92 -19.36 10.59
N ALA A 481 -2.37 -18.13 10.38
CA ALA A 481 -2.23 -17.03 11.31
C ALA A 481 -3.58 -16.32 11.48
#